data_bce3518980c55d63f93f2c525c17292d
#
_entry.id   bce3518980c55d63f93f2c525c17292d
#
_cell.length_a   1.000
_cell.length_b   1.000
_cell.length_c   1.000
_cell.angle_alpha   90.00
_cell.angle_beta   90.00
_cell.angle_gamma   90.00
#
_symmetry.space_group_name_H-M   'P 1'
#
loop_
_entity.id
_entity.type
_entity.pdbx_description
1 polymer ?
#
loop_
_entity_poly.entity_id
_entity_poly.type
_entity_poly.pdbx_seq_one_letter_code
_entity_poly.pdbx_strand_id
1 'polypeptide(L)'
;MALVGNLGAGKTAFVQGLASGLGLDAQTVASPTFVIASEYPLPGGRRLAHVDLYRVRDEDELELVGFSDLEGPGTILAVEWADRLPAALPADRLEVRLERQNATLRRLEVRARGPGAEALLERWRGLLLESGVVPEWC
;
A
#
# COMPACT_ATOMS: atom_id res chain seq x y z
N MET A 1 -3.39 0.56 2.87
CA MET A 1 -1.99 1.00 2.99
C MET A 1 -1.74 2.19 2.10
N ALA A 2 -1.11 3.21 2.63
CA ALA A 2 -0.70 4.41 1.91
C ALA A 2 0.81 4.37 1.69
N LEU A 3 1.25 4.33 0.44
CA LEU A 3 2.66 4.18 0.07
C LEU A 3 3.21 5.51 -0.43
N VAL A 4 4.27 5.96 0.20
CA VAL A 4 4.94 7.24 -0.07
C VAL A 4 6.40 7.01 -0.37
N GLY A 5 6.92 7.68 -1.37
CA GLY A 5 8.33 7.60 -1.75
C GLY A 5 8.57 8.13 -3.15
N ASN A 6 9.81 8.50 -3.44
CA ASN A 6 10.21 9.00 -4.74
C ASN A 6 10.10 7.91 -5.83
N LEU A 7 10.16 8.32 -7.08
CA LEU A 7 10.23 7.41 -8.21
C LEU A 7 11.40 6.42 -8.03
N GLY A 8 11.12 5.14 -8.21
CA GLY A 8 12.10 4.07 -8.02
C GLY A 8 12.40 3.70 -6.55
N ALA A 9 11.65 4.23 -5.59
CA ALA A 9 11.83 3.87 -4.17
C ALA A 9 11.40 2.43 -3.85
N GLY A 10 10.57 1.80 -4.70
CA GLY A 10 10.11 0.43 -4.53
C GLY A 10 8.66 0.28 -4.10
N LYS A 11 7.82 1.29 -4.31
CA LYS A 11 6.39 1.24 -3.96
C LYS A 11 5.66 0.09 -4.65
N THR A 12 5.84 -0.07 -5.96
CA THR A 12 5.25 -1.18 -6.72
C THR A 12 5.81 -2.53 -6.26
N ALA A 13 7.11 -2.63 -6.00
CA ALA A 13 7.72 -3.83 -5.47
C ALA A 13 7.14 -4.21 -4.09
N PHE A 14 6.83 -3.23 -3.26
CA PHE A 14 6.16 -3.46 -1.98
C PHE A 14 4.75 -4.05 -2.18
N VAL A 15 3.97 -3.53 -3.12
CA VAL A 15 2.63 -4.05 -3.44
C VAL A 15 2.73 -5.47 -4.02
N GLN A 16 3.73 -5.76 -4.84
CA GLN A 16 4.00 -7.11 -5.35
C GLN A 16 4.29 -8.09 -4.22
N GLY A 17 5.08 -7.68 -3.23
CA GLY A 17 5.34 -8.49 -2.03
C GLY A 17 4.09 -8.71 -1.19
N LEU A 18 3.26 -7.69 -1.01
CA LEU A 18 1.96 -7.80 -0.36
C LEU A 18 1.06 -8.79 -1.10
N ALA A 19 0.95 -8.67 -2.41
CA ALA A 19 0.17 -9.57 -3.26
C ALA A 19 0.64 -11.03 -3.14
N SER A 20 1.95 -11.24 -3.17
CA SER A 20 2.54 -12.57 -2.96
C SER A 20 2.15 -13.18 -1.61
N GLY A 21 2.20 -12.38 -0.53
CA GLY A 21 1.75 -12.79 0.79
C GLY A 21 0.26 -13.09 0.88
N LEU A 22 -0.55 -12.54 -0.02
CA LEU A 22 -1.98 -12.78 -0.13
C LEU A 22 -2.34 -13.95 -1.05
N GLY A 23 -1.34 -14.62 -1.62
CA GLY A 23 -1.53 -15.78 -2.50
C GLY A 23 -1.66 -15.44 -3.99
N LEU A 24 -1.40 -14.21 -4.39
CA LEU A 24 -1.33 -13.81 -5.80
C LEU A 24 0.08 -14.00 -6.35
N ASP A 25 0.19 -14.23 -7.67
CA ASP A 25 1.46 -14.17 -8.34
C ASP A 25 1.93 -12.70 -8.40
N ALA A 26 3.09 -12.42 -7.81
CA ALA A 26 3.65 -11.07 -7.78
C ALA A 26 3.85 -10.47 -9.18
N GLN A 27 4.08 -11.30 -10.19
CA GLN A 27 4.26 -10.86 -11.58
C GLN A 27 2.96 -10.37 -12.23
N THR A 28 1.80 -10.74 -11.71
CA THR A 28 0.51 -10.24 -12.20
C THR A 28 0.22 -8.83 -11.75
N VAL A 29 0.90 -8.35 -10.69
CA VAL A 29 0.74 -7.02 -10.16
C VAL A 29 1.74 -6.07 -10.81
N ALA A 30 1.24 -5.12 -11.56
CA ALA A 30 2.02 -4.06 -12.18
C ALA A 30 1.59 -2.70 -11.63
N SER A 31 2.45 -1.68 -11.77
CA SER A 31 2.04 -0.32 -11.47
C SER A 31 0.90 0.11 -12.37
N PRO A 32 -0.25 0.58 -11.85
CA PRO A 32 -1.39 1.02 -12.64
C PRO A 32 -1.17 2.42 -13.25
N THR A 33 -0.03 2.63 -13.92
CA THR A 33 0.41 3.95 -14.41
C THR A 33 -0.52 4.52 -15.48
N PHE A 34 -1.13 3.65 -16.30
CA PHE A 34 -2.07 4.05 -17.35
C PHE A 34 -3.53 3.90 -16.94
N VAL A 35 -3.78 3.06 -15.96
CA VAL A 35 -5.08 2.83 -15.32
C VAL A 35 -4.89 3.21 -13.87
N ILE A 36 -5.64 4.15 -13.34
CA ILE A 36 -5.46 4.67 -11.98
C ILE A 36 -5.64 3.58 -10.92
N ALA A 37 -6.49 2.60 -11.19
CA ALA A 37 -6.76 1.50 -10.26
C ALA A 37 -6.81 0.14 -10.96
N SER A 38 -6.30 -0.87 -10.30
CA SER A 38 -6.40 -2.28 -10.68
C SER A 38 -6.92 -3.10 -9.51
N GLU A 39 -7.79 -4.06 -9.77
CA GLU A 39 -8.36 -4.94 -8.75
C GLU A 39 -7.97 -6.39 -9.04
N TYR A 40 -7.60 -7.11 -8.00
CA TYR A 40 -7.20 -8.50 -8.05
C TYR A 40 -8.06 -9.31 -7.09
N PRO A 41 -8.86 -10.29 -7.57
CA PRO A 41 -9.66 -11.13 -6.69
C PRO A 41 -8.78 -12.00 -5.80
N LEU A 42 -9.20 -12.14 -4.56
CA LEU A 42 -8.60 -12.97 -3.53
C LEU A 42 -9.57 -14.07 -3.09
N PRO A 43 -9.07 -15.17 -2.48
CA PRO A 43 -9.94 -16.18 -1.90
C PRO A 43 -10.93 -15.60 -0.87
N GLY A 44 -12.12 -16.17 -0.80
CA GLY A 44 -13.15 -15.78 0.16
C GLY A 44 -13.93 -14.52 -0.20
N GLY A 45 -13.98 -14.15 -1.48
CA GLY A 45 -14.70 -12.96 -1.94
C GLY A 45 -14.00 -11.64 -1.61
N ARG A 46 -12.76 -11.70 -1.14
CA ARG A 46 -11.92 -10.51 -0.90
C ARG A 46 -11.24 -10.05 -2.19
N ARG A 47 -10.65 -8.88 -2.15
CA ARG A 47 -9.88 -8.32 -3.26
C ARG A 47 -8.72 -7.45 -2.77
N LEU A 48 -7.68 -7.38 -3.58
CA LEU A 48 -6.64 -6.36 -3.48
C LEU A 48 -6.96 -5.26 -4.50
N ALA A 49 -7.07 -4.03 -4.05
CA ALA A 49 -7.18 -2.86 -4.92
C ALA A 49 -5.86 -2.10 -4.89
N HIS A 50 -5.24 -1.94 -6.05
CA HIS A 50 -3.99 -1.24 -6.23
C HIS A 50 -4.25 0.06 -7.00
N VAL A 51 -3.97 1.19 -6.37
CA VAL A 51 -4.25 2.54 -6.90
C VAL A 51 -2.93 3.31 -7.00
N ASP A 52 -2.78 4.09 -8.06
CA ASP A 52 -1.64 4.98 -8.26
C ASP A 52 -2.15 6.41 -8.48
N LEU A 53 -1.79 7.32 -7.58
CA LEU A 53 -2.21 8.72 -7.63
C LEU A 53 -1.25 9.64 -8.38
N TYR A 54 -0.20 9.11 -9.00
CA TYR A 54 0.83 9.94 -9.63
C TYR A 54 0.27 10.94 -10.65
N ARG A 55 -0.73 10.53 -11.44
CA ARG A 55 -1.37 11.35 -12.48
C ARG A 55 -2.72 11.93 -12.08
N VAL A 56 -3.18 11.67 -10.87
CA VAL A 56 -4.45 12.20 -10.35
C VAL A 56 -4.24 13.63 -9.86
N ARG A 57 -5.05 14.57 -10.34
CA ARG A 57 -4.91 16.00 -10.03
C ARG A 57 -5.63 16.40 -8.75
N ASP A 58 -6.82 15.84 -8.55
CA ASP A 58 -7.72 16.21 -7.46
C ASP A 58 -8.64 15.05 -7.07
N GLU A 59 -9.41 15.26 -6.01
CA GLU A 59 -10.34 14.26 -5.49
C GLU A 59 -11.50 13.97 -6.45
N ASP A 60 -11.95 14.94 -7.22
CA ASP A 60 -13.04 14.75 -8.19
C ASP A 60 -12.60 13.79 -9.30
N GLU A 61 -11.38 13.94 -9.80
CA GLU A 61 -10.81 13.00 -10.78
C GLU A 61 -10.67 11.59 -10.20
N LEU A 62 -10.30 11.47 -8.91
CA LEU A 62 -10.20 10.20 -8.23
C LEU A 62 -11.57 9.52 -8.09
N GLU A 63 -12.63 10.25 -7.79
CA GLU A 63 -13.98 9.71 -7.71
C GLU A 63 -14.53 9.25 -9.07
N LEU A 64 -14.10 9.87 -10.18
CA LEU A 64 -14.49 9.42 -11.52
C LEU A 64 -14.04 7.99 -11.84
N VAL A 65 -12.98 7.50 -11.18
CA VAL A 65 -12.50 6.12 -11.32
C VAL A 65 -13.10 5.18 -10.26
N GLY A 66 -14.04 5.66 -9.46
CA GLY A 66 -14.74 4.85 -8.46
C GLY A 66 -13.93 4.55 -7.21
N PHE A 67 -13.08 5.48 -6.78
CA PHE A 67 -12.21 5.26 -5.61
C PHE A 67 -12.99 4.91 -4.34
N SER A 68 -14.12 5.57 -4.08
CA SER A 68 -14.97 5.27 -2.93
C SER A 68 -15.48 3.82 -2.92
N ASP A 69 -15.71 3.25 -4.09
CA ASP A 69 -16.16 1.84 -4.22
C ASP A 69 -15.04 0.84 -3.93
N LEU A 70 -13.79 1.28 -3.91
CA LEU A 70 -12.63 0.45 -3.56
C LEU A 70 -12.41 0.36 -2.05
N GLU A 71 -13.08 1.19 -1.28
CA GLU A 71 -13.09 1.11 0.18
C GLU A 71 -14.23 0.21 0.64
N GLY A 72 -13.98 -0.64 1.62
CA GLY A 72 -15.04 -1.44 2.19
C GLY A 72 -14.56 -2.79 2.72
N PRO A 73 -15.47 -3.55 3.35
CA PRO A 73 -15.14 -4.85 3.91
C PRO A 73 -14.67 -5.81 2.81
N GLY A 74 -13.61 -6.56 3.11
CA GLY A 74 -13.03 -7.51 2.16
C GLY A 74 -12.09 -6.89 1.14
N THR A 75 -11.89 -5.58 1.13
CA THR A 75 -10.92 -4.91 0.26
C THR A 75 -9.66 -4.57 1.02
N ILE A 76 -8.53 -5.00 0.49
CA ILE A 76 -7.21 -4.54 0.90
C ILE A 76 -6.79 -3.47 -0.09
N LEU A 77 -6.71 -2.23 0.37
CA LEU A 77 -6.41 -1.07 -0.48
C LEU A 77 -4.93 -0.69 -0.33
N ALA A 78 -4.21 -0.69 -1.45
CA ALA A 78 -2.83 -0.22 -1.54
C ALA A 78 -2.76 0.98 -2.49
N VAL A 79 -2.34 2.13 -1.99
CA VAL A 79 -2.31 3.40 -2.73
C VAL A 79 -0.87 3.88 -2.85
N GLU A 80 -0.35 3.92 -4.08
CA GLU A 80 0.95 4.53 -4.38
C GLU A 80 0.80 6.04 -4.58
N TRP A 81 1.83 6.80 -4.29
CA TRP A 81 1.82 8.26 -4.32
C TRP A 81 0.73 8.86 -3.42
N ALA A 82 0.53 8.23 -2.27
CA ALA A 82 -0.56 8.55 -1.36
C ALA A 82 -0.50 9.97 -0.79
N ASP A 83 0.68 10.56 -0.73
CA ASP A 83 0.92 11.94 -0.28
C ASP A 83 0.40 13.01 -1.25
N ARG A 84 -0.02 12.64 -2.46
CA ARG A 84 -0.63 13.59 -3.40
C ARG A 84 -2.03 14.04 -2.99
N LEU A 85 -2.83 13.14 -2.43
CA LEU A 85 -4.20 13.42 -2.00
C LEU A 85 -4.47 12.81 -0.60
N PRO A 86 -3.80 13.29 0.43
CA PRO A 86 -3.91 12.68 1.78
C PRO A 86 -5.31 12.73 2.35
N ALA A 87 -6.12 13.74 2.01
CA ALA A 87 -7.49 13.86 2.48
C ALA A 87 -8.45 12.81 1.89
N ALA A 88 -8.12 12.21 0.74
CA ALA A 88 -8.91 11.16 0.11
C ALA A 88 -8.68 9.78 0.74
N LEU A 89 -7.62 9.61 1.51
CA LEU A 89 -7.24 8.32 2.08
C LEU A 89 -8.14 7.95 3.26
N PRO A 90 -8.39 6.64 3.50
CA PRO A 90 -9.07 6.19 4.71
C PRO A 90 -8.37 6.72 5.97
N ALA A 91 -9.17 7.11 6.98
CA ALA A 91 -8.63 7.62 8.24
C ALA A 91 -7.83 6.53 9.00
N ASP A 92 -8.32 5.29 8.98
CA ASP A 92 -7.62 4.14 9.56
C ASP A 92 -6.73 3.49 8.48
N ARG A 93 -5.42 3.77 8.55
CA ARG A 93 -4.47 3.31 7.53
C ARG A 93 -3.07 3.10 8.07
N LEU A 94 -2.34 2.19 7.46
CA LEU A 94 -0.87 2.16 7.54
C LEU A 94 -0.28 3.09 6.49
N GLU A 95 0.64 3.93 6.90
CA GLU A 95 1.48 4.72 6.01
C GLU A 95 2.87 4.09 5.94
N VAL A 96 3.32 3.77 4.74
CA VAL A 96 4.64 3.19 4.49
C VAL A 96 5.44 4.15 3.62
N ARG A 97 6.45 4.75 4.20
CA ARG A 97 7.40 5.59 3.49
C ARG A 97 8.60 4.74 3.08
N LEU A 98 8.87 4.74 1.78
CA LEU A 98 10.01 4.03 1.20
C LEU A 98 11.05 5.04 0.74
N GLU A 99 12.29 4.79 1.12
CA GLU A 99 13.42 5.64 0.75
C GLU A 99 14.55 4.78 0.21
N ARG A 100 15.02 5.12 -0.98
CA ARG A 100 16.18 4.45 -1.57
C ARG A 100 17.45 4.97 -0.93
N GLN A 101 18.19 4.08 -0.26
CA GLN A 101 19.49 4.41 0.35
C GLN A 101 20.63 4.24 -0.66
N ASN A 102 20.58 3.16 -1.44
CA ASN A 102 21.53 2.88 -2.52
C ASN A 102 20.90 1.92 -3.54
N ALA A 103 21.70 1.33 -4.42
CA ALA A 103 21.20 0.42 -5.47
C ALA A 103 20.42 -0.79 -4.94
N THR A 104 20.76 -1.29 -3.75
CA THR A 104 20.21 -2.54 -3.19
C THR A 104 19.52 -2.36 -1.85
N LEU A 105 19.66 -1.22 -1.19
CA LEU A 105 19.13 -0.97 0.16
C LEU A 105 17.99 0.02 0.11
N ARG A 106 16.92 -0.30 0.83
CA ARG A 106 15.75 0.57 1.06
C ARG A 106 15.52 0.72 2.55
N ARG A 107 15.12 1.92 2.95
CA ARG A 107 14.61 2.20 4.27
C ARG A 107 13.09 2.27 4.19
N LEU A 108 12.42 1.54 5.09
CA LEU A 108 10.98 1.61 5.26
C LEU A 108 10.67 2.21 6.62
N GLU A 109 9.86 3.25 6.62
CA GLU A 109 9.30 3.82 7.83
C GLU A 109 7.79 3.57 7.80
N VAL A 110 7.27 2.90 8.83
CA VAL A 110 5.86 2.52 8.90
C VAL A 110 5.20 3.22 10.07
N ARG A 111 4.09 3.88 9.80
CA ARG A 111 3.26 4.56 10.81
C ARG A 111 1.82 4.06 10.72
N ALA A 112 1.23 3.82 11.87
CA ALA A 112 -0.20 3.53 11.95
C ALA A 112 -0.97 4.80 12.27
N ARG A 113 -2.08 4.99 11.56
CA ARG A 113 -3.08 6.00 11.86
C ARG A 113 -4.41 5.30 12.06
N GLY A 114 -4.89 5.28 13.28
CA GLY A 114 -6.14 4.64 13.67
C GLY A 114 -5.97 3.26 14.29
N PRO A 115 -7.01 2.78 14.99
CA PRO A 115 -6.91 1.59 15.84
C PRO A 115 -6.70 0.29 15.06
N GLY A 116 -7.29 0.15 13.88
CA GLY A 116 -7.11 -1.04 13.04
C GLY A 116 -5.68 -1.12 12.50
N ALA A 117 -5.13 0.01 12.06
CA ALA A 117 -3.75 0.10 11.60
C ALA A 117 -2.74 -0.15 12.72
N GLU A 118 -3.02 0.33 13.93
CA GLU A 118 -2.18 0.06 15.12
C GLU A 118 -2.13 -1.43 15.44
N ALA A 119 -3.27 -2.10 15.46
CA ALA A 119 -3.34 -3.54 15.69
C ALA A 119 -2.61 -4.33 14.60
N LEU A 120 -2.74 -3.94 13.34
CA LEU A 120 -2.05 -4.57 12.23
C LEU A 120 -0.53 -4.37 12.33
N LEU A 121 -0.09 -3.17 12.69
CA LEU A 121 1.34 -2.87 12.85
C LEU A 121 1.97 -3.72 13.97
N GLU A 122 1.29 -3.85 15.10
CA GLU A 122 1.77 -4.69 16.21
C GLU A 122 1.92 -6.17 15.81
N ARG A 123 0.95 -6.71 15.05
CA ARG A 123 1.05 -8.07 14.52
C ARG A 123 2.22 -8.21 13.53
N TRP A 124 2.41 -7.24 12.67
CA TRP A 124 3.52 -7.24 11.72
C TRP A 124 4.87 -7.18 12.43
N ARG A 125 4.99 -6.35 13.47
CA ARG A 125 6.19 -6.29 14.34
C ARG A 125 6.54 -7.66 14.92
N GLY A 126 5.55 -8.35 15.50
CA GLY A 126 5.74 -9.68 16.04
C GLY A 126 6.27 -10.67 15.01
N LEU A 127 5.67 -10.70 13.82
CA LEU A 127 6.09 -11.59 12.73
C LEU A 127 7.51 -11.27 12.21
N LEU A 128 7.89 -10.01 12.15
CA LEU A 128 9.25 -9.62 11.77
C LEU A 128 10.28 -10.12 12.78
N LEU A 129 10.01 -9.97 14.07
CA LEU A 129 10.88 -10.47 15.14
C LEU A 129 11.02 -11.99 15.10
N GLU A 130 9.94 -12.72 14.89
CA GLU A 130 9.94 -14.17 14.73
C GLU A 130 10.76 -14.63 13.51
N SER A 131 10.76 -13.84 12.43
CA SER A 131 11.55 -14.12 11.23
C SER A 131 13.02 -13.72 11.33
N GLY A 132 13.45 -13.16 12.49
CA GLY A 132 14.82 -12.73 12.71
C GLY A 132 15.12 -11.32 12.16
N VAL A 133 14.12 -10.62 11.66
CA VAL A 133 14.26 -9.20 11.27
C VAL A 133 14.12 -8.35 12.51
N VAL A 134 15.13 -7.56 12.81
CA VAL A 134 15.12 -6.61 13.93
C VAL A 134 14.87 -5.23 13.39
N PRO A 135 13.64 -4.70 13.48
CA PRO A 135 13.37 -3.33 13.06
C PRO A 135 14.04 -2.33 14.00
N GLU A 136 14.51 -1.23 13.47
CA GLU A 136 14.91 -0.10 14.29
C GLU A 136 13.64 0.61 14.79
N TRP A 137 13.53 0.74 16.10
CA TRP A 137 12.42 1.46 16.74
C TRP A 137 12.87 2.87 17.11
N CYS A 138 12.12 3.82 16.61
CA CYS A 138 12.26 5.20 17.07
C CYS A 138 11.28 5.50 18.20
#